data_3ec4b66a05f0fc15185ef2bf1f252eb2
#
_entry.id   3ec4b66a05f0fc15185ef2bf1f252eb2
#
_cell.length_a   1.000
_cell.length_b   1.000
_cell.length_c   1.000
_cell.angle_alpha   90.00
_cell.angle_beta   90.00
_cell.angle_gamma   90.00
#
_symmetry.space_group_name_H-M   'P 1'
#
loop_
_entity.id
_entity.type
_entity.pdbx_description
1 polymer ?
#
loop_
_entity_poly.entity_id
_entity_poly.type
_entity_poly.pdbx_seq_one_letter_code
_entity_poly.pdbx_strand_id
1 'polypeptide(L)'
;RALVGNVAGSARQGGSTLTQQYVKQIRIEAAVAAGNEAGAQAAQEPTITRKVQELRYAVAMEKKLSKKQILERYLNIAYYGDGAYGVESAARHYFGTTAANLDLAQSAMLAGLVQNPVAYDPVNHPEAAMNRRNIVLGRMAQLNLITTDQARKAEAVIFDKSKVVYPKNGCISSKYPFICDYAYRSLLQMPSLGKNPSERAKMVKRGGLTIQTNIDPKVQDAAQKAVSDVVGPRDPVLAGTAIIQ
;
A
#
# COMPACT_ATOMS: atom_id res chain seq x y z
N ARG A 1 16.98 2.89 26.18
CA ARG A 1 16.92 1.46 26.56
C ARG A 1 17.41 0.56 25.42
N ALA A 2 16.95 0.73 24.18
CA ALA A 2 17.37 -0.11 23.04
C ALA A 2 18.88 0.00 22.75
N LEU A 3 19.48 1.17 22.92
CA LEU A 3 20.91 1.38 22.70
C LEU A 3 21.76 0.62 23.74
N VAL A 4 21.34 0.63 25.01
CA VAL A 4 22.01 -0.10 26.10
C VAL A 4 21.82 -1.60 25.92
N GLY A 5 20.63 -2.07 25.55
CA GLY A 5 20.36 -3.49 25.29
C GLY A 5 21.16 -4.05 24.11
N ASN A 6 21.34 -3.24 23.03
CA ASN A 6 22.14 -3.67 21.88
C ASN A 6 23.65 -3.77 22.18
N VAL A 7 24.15 -2.97 23.11
CA VAL A 7 25.55 -3.05 23.58
C VAL A 7 25.75 -4.23 24.53
N ALA A 8 24.72 -4.60 25.31
CA ALA A 8 24.78 -5.70 26.25
C ALA A 8 24.50 -7.09 25.66
N GLY A 9 24.42 -7.21 24.30
CA GLY A 9 24.27 -8.52 23.64
C GLY A 9 22.86 -9.11 23.67
N SER A 10 21.85 -8.38 24.17
CA SER A 10 20.44 -8.78 24.07
C SER A 10 19.93 -8.59 22.65
N ALA A 11 18.89 -9.33 22.26
CA ALA A 11 18.30 -9.28 20.92
C ALA A 11 18.16 -7.84 20.42
N ARG A 12 18.65 -7.55 19.20
CA ARG A 12 18.65 -6.21 18.58
C ARG A 12 17.24 -5.61 18.61
N GLN A 13 17.00 -4.69 19.53
CA GLN A 13 15.76 -3.94 19.59
C GLN A 13 15.87 -2.72 18.68
N GLY A 14 14.87 -2.54 17.81
CA GLY A 14 14.78 -1.37 16.95
C GLY A 14 14.54 -0.09 17.77
N GLY A 15 15.56 0.75 17.90
CA GLY A 15 15.49 2.01 18.63
C GLY A 15 14.97 3.21 17.81
N SER A 16 14.47 2.98 16.60
CA SER A 16 13.95 4.08 15.73
C SER A 16 12.54 4.48 16.13
N THR A 17 12.30 5.79 16.22
CA THR A 17 10.93 6.32 16.38
C THR A 17 10.14 6.13 15.08
N LEU A 18 8.82 6.23 15.17
CA LEU A 18 7.93 6.19 14.01
C LEU A 18 8.26 7.32 13.03
N THR A 19 8.59 8.52 13.53
CA THR A 19 9.01 9.65 12.70
C THR A 19 10.28 9.34 11.92
N GLN A 20 11.27 8.68 12.54
CA GLN A 20 12.49 8.25 11.84
C GLN A 20 12.21 7.20 10.77
N GLN A 21 11.30 6.25 11.04
CA GLN A 21 10.87 5.27 10.05
C GLN A 21 10.18 5.95 8.86
N TYR A 22 9.30 6.92 9.13
CA TYR A 22 8.64 7.71 8.10
C TYR A 22 9.63 8.48 7.23
N VAL A 23 10.60 9.17 7.86
CA VAL A 23 11.69 9.87 7.14
C VAL A 23 12.48 8.92 6.25
N LYS A 24 12.83 7.73 6.75
CA LYS A 24 13.52 6.70 5.95
C LYS A 24 12.69 6.33 4.71
N GLN A 25 11.41 6.04 4.89
CA GLN A 25 10.51 5.66 3.79
C GLN A 25 10.41 6.75 2.72
N ILE A 26 10.18 8.01 3.13
CA ILE A 26 10.13 9.15 2.18
C ILE A 26 11.42 9.29 1.39
N ARG A 27 12.59 9.12 2.02
CA ARG A 27 13.88 9.23 1.34
C ARG A 27 14.06 8.14 0.29
N ILE A 28 13.64 6.91 0.60
CA ILE A 28 13.66 5.80 -0.36
C ILE A 28 12.73 6.13 -1.53
N GLU A 29 11.48 6.50 -1.25
CA GLU A 29 10.48 6.82 -2.27
C GLU A 29 10.91 8.01 -3.16
N ALA A 30 11.46 9.06 -2.57
CA ALA A 30 11.96 10.21 -3.33
C ALA A 30 13.11 9.82 -4.26
N ALA A 31 14.04 8.99 -3.80
CA ALA A 31 15.16 8.51 -4.60
C ALA A 31 14.67 7.60 -5.75
N VAL A 32 13.75 6.67 -5.47
CA VAL A 32 13.13 5.81 -6.48
C VAL A 32 12.35 6.65 -7.51
N ALA A 33 11.60 7.65 -7.06
CA ALA A 33 10.85 8.54 -7.96
C ALA A 33 11.77 9.35 -8.87
N ALA A 34 12.95 9.74 -8.37
CA ALA A 34 13.98 10.43 -9.13
C ALA A 34 14.80 9.49 -10.05
N GLY A 35 14.58 8.17 -9.99
CA GLY A 35 15.41 7.19 -10.72
C GLY A 35 16.83 7.06 -10.14
N ASN A 36 17.04 7.49 -8.90
CA ASN A 36 18.33 7.43 -8.21
C ASN A 36 18.41 6.15 -7.35
N GLU A 37 18.78 5.05 -7.97
CA GLU A 37 18.91 3.75 -7.29
C GLU A 37 19.98 3.77 -6.19
N ALA A 38 21.13 4.43 -6.45
CA ALA A 38 22.18 4.58 -5.45
C ALA A 38 21.69 5.36 -4.21
N GLY A 39 20.88 6.41 -4.41
CA GLY A 39 20.25 7.16 -3.32
C GLY A 39 19.25 6.33 -2.53
N ALA A 40 18.47 5.47 -3.21
CA ALA A 40 17.53 4.56 -2.56
C ALA A 40 18.28 3.50 -1.73
N GLN A 41 19.38 2.96 -2.22
CA GLN A 41 20.24 2.03 -1.50
C GLN A 41 20.90 2.72 -0.29
N ALA A 42 21.52 3.89 -0.48
CA ALA A 42 22.13 4.66 0.59
C ALA A 42 21.16 5.02 1.72
N ALA A 43 19.86 5.24 1.41
CA ALA A 43 18.83 5.46 2.40
C ALA A 43 18.50 4.20 3.24
N GLN A 44 18.98 3.03 2.86
CA GLN A 44 18.77 1.75 3.55
C GLN A 44 20.00 1.24 4.28
N GLU A 45 21.20 1.71 3.93
CA GLU A 45 22.47 1.26 4.52
C GLU A 45 22.50 1.47 6.04
N PRO A 46 23.04 0.51 6.82
CA PRO A 46 23.09 0.60 8.27
C PRO A 46 24.27 1.45 8.76
N THR A 47 24.36 2.71 8.30
CA THR A 47 25.46 3.65 8.66
C THR A 47 25.05 4.63 9.75
N ILE A 48 26.01 5.05 10.56
CA ILE A 48 25.80 6.08 11.60
C ILE A 48 25.43 7.42 10.94
N THR A 49 26.11 7.79 9.85
CA THR A 49 25.85 9.04 9.10
C THR A 49 24.40 9.11 8.64
N ARG A 50 23.87 8.03 8.03
CA ARG A 50 22.47 7.94 7.64
C ARG A 50 21.55 8.13 8.85
N LYS A 51 21.88 7.49 9.97
CA LYS A 51 21.05 7.55 11.19
C LYS A 51 21.01 8.95 11.81
N VAL A 52 22.13 9.67 11.79
CA VAL A 52 22.18 11.09 12.21
C VAL A 52 21.33 11.97 11.27
N GLN A 53 21.41 11.74 9.96
CA GLN A 53 20.58 12.48 9.01
C GLN A 53 19.08 12.19 9.23
N GLU A 54 18.67 10.94 9.44
CA GLU A 54 17.28 10.59 9.77
C GLU A 54 16.81 11.33 11.02
N LEU A 55 17.63 11.38 12.07
CA LEU A 55 17.30 12.10 13.31
C LEU A 55 17.10 13.59 13.06
N ARG A 56 18.01 14.24 12.30
CA ARG A 56 17.86 15.66 11.95
C ARG A 56 16.56 15.95 11.19
N TYR A 57 16.23 15.14 10.19
CA TYR A 57 14.97 15.27 9.45
C TYR A 57 13.74 14.97 10.33
N ALA A 58 13.82 13.98 11.22
CA ALA A 58 12.74 13.67 12.15
C ALA A 58 12.44 14.84 13.09
N VAL A 59 13.47 15.44 13.69
CA VAL A 59 13.30 16.64 14.54
C VAL A 59 12.72 17.81 13.75
N ALA A 60 13.20 18.05 12.53
CA ALA A 60 12.66 19.12 11.69
C ALA A 60 11.17 18.88 11.32
N MET A 61 10.80 17.64 11.09
CA MET A 61 9.43 17.22 10.77
C MET A 61 8.50 17.39 11.99
N GLU A 62 8.91 16.97 13.18
CA GLU A 62 8.15 17.11 14.43
C GLU A 62 7.92 18.57 14.84
N LYS A 63 8.74 19.50 14.36
CA LYS A 63 8.49 20.96 14.50
C LYS A 63 7.37 21.47 13.59
N LYS A 64 7.11 20.80 12.46
CA LYS A 64 6.17 21.25 11.42
C LYS A 64 4.86 20.48 11.42
N LEU A 65 4.86 19.24 11.88
CA LEU A 65 3.72 18.32 11.83
C LEU A 65 3.38 17.81 13.22
N SER A 66 2.10 17.69 13.52
CA SER A 66 1.63 17.02 14.72
C SER A 66 1.90 15.50 14.64
N LYS A 67 1.95 14.84 15.79
CA LYS A 67 2.11 13.38 15.86
C LYS A 67 1.02 12.62 15.09
N LYS A 68 -0.21 13.14 15.10
CA LYS A 68 -1.33 12.59 14.35
C LYS A 68 -1.07 12.67 12.84
N GLN A 69 -0.61 13.80 12.33
CA GLN A 69 -0.28 13.97 10.92
C GLN A 69 0.91 13.09 10.48
N ILE A 70 1.91 12.93 11.35
CA ILE A 70 3.04 12.03 11.07
C ILE A 70 2.56 10.59 11.02
N LEU A 71 1.73 10.16 11.98
CA LEU A 71 1.17 8.81 12.00
C LEU A 71 0.32 8.52 10.75
N GLU A 72 -0.58 9.44 10.40
CA GLU A 72 -1.42 9.32 9.20
C GLU A 72 -0.58 9.16 7.93
N ARG A 73 0.41 10.02 7.76
CA ARG A 73 1.32 9.96 6.59
C ARG A 73 2.14 8.68 6.58
N TYR A 74 2.63 8.23 7.74
CA TYR A 74 3.36 6.97 7.87
C TYR A 74 2.49 5.79 7.47
N LEU A 75 1.26 5.70 8.01
CA LEU A 75 0.33 4.61 7.69
C LEU A 75 -0.01 4.54 6.21
N ASN A 76 -0.04 5.68 5.51
CA ASN A 76 -0.35 5.76 4.09
C ASN A 76 0.79 5.31 3.16
N ILE A 77 2.04 5.23 3.64
CA ILE A 77 3.18 4.82 2.82
C ILE A 77 3.85 3.54 3.31
N ALA A 78 3.55 3.08 4.53
CA ALA A 78 4.17 1.89 5.11
C ALA A 78 3.90 0.66 4.25
N TYR A 79 4.91 -0.20 4.15
CA TYR A 79 4.76 -1.51 3.52
C TYR A 79 4.21 -2.51 4.53
N TYR A 80 3.17 -3.24 4.15
CA TYR A 80 2.48 -4.22 4.99
C TYR A 80 2.70 -5.67 4.55
N GLY A 81 3.57 -5.92 3.57
CA GLY A 81 3.78 -7.25 2.99
C GLY A 81 2.91 -7.49 1.75
N ASP A 82 3.20 -8.55 1.00
CA ASP A 82 2.44 -9.04 -0.16
C ASP A 82 2.03 -7.94 -1.18
N GLY A 83 2.93 -7.00 -1.43
CA GLY A 83 2.69 -5.88 -2.35
C GLY A 83 1.79 -4.77 -1.82
N ALA A 84 1.30 -4.84 -0.58
CA ALA A 84 0.40 -3.85 0.00
C ALA A 84 1.17 -2.65 0.59
N TYR A 85 1.10 -1.50 -0.03
CA TYR A 85 1.62 -0.22 0.45
C TYR A 85 0.46 0.67 0.90
N GLY A 86 0.56 1.21 2.12
CA GLY A 86 -0.47 2.02 2.76
C GLY A 86 -1.57 1.18 3.44
N VAL A 87 -2.09 1.72 4.54
CA VAL A 87 -3.05 1.03 5.41
C VAL A 87 -4.37 0.71 4.70
N GLU A 88 -4.84 1.60 3.82
CA GLU A 88 -6.07 1.36 3.06
C GLU A 88 -5.89 0.20 2.06
N SER A 89 -4.76 0.17 1.35
CA SER A 89 -4.42 -0.94 0.45
C SER A 89 -4.30 -2.26 1.22
N ALA A 90 -3.64 -2.24 2.38
CA ALA A 90 -3.49 -3.42 3.22
C ALA A 90 -4.84 -3.93 3.78
N ALA A 91 -5.72 -3.02 4.21
CA ALA A 91 -7.08 -3.38 4.68
C ALA A 91 -7.91 -4.05 3.59
N ARG A 92 -7.87 -3.49 2.37
CA ARG A 92 -8.55 -4.07 1.21
C ARG A 92 -7.96 -5.40 0.80
N HIS A 93 -6.63 -5.48 0.78
CA HIS A 93 -5.91 -6.68 0.36
C HIS A 93 -6.14 -7.84 1.33
N TYR A 94 -5.85 -7.66 2.62
CA TYR A 94 -5.89 -8.75 3.58
C TYR A 94 -7.28 -9.11 4.10
N PHE A 95 -8.20 -8.14 4.12
CA PHE A 95 -9.49 -8.30 4.81
C PHE A 95 -10.70 -7.95 3.94
N GLY A 96 -10.52 -7.48 2.70
CA GLY A 96 -11.62 -7.08 1.82
C GLY A 96 -12.44 -5.91 2.36
N THR A 97 -11.86 -5.08 3.26
CA THR A 97 -12.54 -3.95 3.91
C THR A 97 -11.74 -2.66 3.76
N THR A 98 -12.26 -1.54 4.25
CA THR A 98 -11.53 -0.26 4.30
C THR A 98 -10.76 -0.09 5.61
N ALA A 99 -9.76 0.78 5.62
CA ALA A 99 -9.01 1.08 6.83
C ALA A 99 -9.91 1.61 7.97
N ALA A 100 -10.98 2.35 7.63
CA ALA A 100 -11.94 2.88 8.60
C ALA A 100 -12.79 1.81 9.28
N ASN A 101 -12.97 0.65 8.63
CA ASN A 101 -13.82 -0.44 9.11
C ASN A 101 -13.04 -1.62 9.70
N LEU A 102 -11.73 -1.45 9.92
CA LEU A 102 -10.91 -2.46 10.56
C LEU A 102 -11.37 -2.68 12.01
N ASP A 103 -11.57 -3.95 12.37
CA ASP A 103 -11.76 -4.34 13.77
C ASP A 103 -10.45 -4.33 14.58
N LEU A 104 -10.54 -4.64 15.86
CA LEU A 104 -9.37 -4.66 16.76
C LEU A 104 -8.34 -5.70 16.35
N ALA A 105 -8.75 -6.91 15.95
CA ALA A 105 -7.84 -7.98 15.55
C ALA A 105 -7.11 -7.62 14.25
N GLN A 106 -7.83 -7.09 13.26
CA GLN A 106 -7.30 -6.64 11.99
C GLN A 106 -6.33 -5.46 12.16
N SER A 107 -6.72 -4.46 12.95
CA SER A 107 -5.89 -3.30 13.26
C SER A 107 -4.58 -3.69 13.97
N ALA A 108 -4.66 -4.60 14.97
CA ALA A 108 -3.49 -5.12 15.68
C ALA A 108 -2.60 -5.97 14.76
N MET A 109 -3.18 -6.71 13.81
CA MET A 109 -2.41 -7.46 12.81
C MET A 109 -1.62 -6.49 11.95
N LEU A 110 -2.24 -5.50 11.30
CA LEU A 110 -1.53 -4.53 10.48
C LEU A 110 -0.44 -3.79 11.28
N ALA A 111 -0.73 -3.38 12.52
CA ALA A 111 0.29 -2.76 13.38
C ALA A 111 1.47 -3.70 13.69
N GLY A 112 1.24 -4.99 13.72
CA GLY A 112 2.27 -6.01 13.88
C GLY A 112 3.16 -6.20 12.65
N LEU A 113 2.55 -6.17 11.44
CA LEU A 113 3.23 -6.44 10.17
C LEU A 113 4.36 -5.44 9.87
N VAL A 114 4.18 -4.16 10.21
CA VAL A 114 5.15 -3.10 9.88
C VAL A 114 6.55 -3.29 10.49
N GLN A 115 6.70 -4.16 11.47
CA GLN A 115 8.02 -4.50 12.04
C GLN A 115 8.87 -5.29 11.06
N ASN A 116 8.28 -6.31 10.44
CA ASN A 116 8.92 -7.15 9.40
C ASN A 116 7.84 -7.70 8.46
N PRO A 117 7.43 -6.89 7.46
CA PRO A 117 6.29 -7.20 6.60
C PRO A 117 6.43 -8.50 5.80
N VAL A 118 7.67 -8.91 5.52
CA VAL A 118 7.92 -10.17 4.79
C VAL A 118 7.77 -11.38 5.71
N ALA A 119 8.32 -11.32 6.92
CA ALA A 119 8.28 -12.44 7.86
C ALA A 119 6.91 -12.63 8.52
N TYR A 120 6.11 -11.57 8.60
CA TYR A 120 4.78 -11.59 9.22
C TYR A 120 3.63 -11.49 8.21
N ASP A 121 3.90 -11.64 6.91
CA ASP A 121 2.86 -11.67 5.86
C ASP A 121 1.84 -12.77 6.15
N PRO A 122 0.55 -12.44 6.41
CA PRO A 122 -0.44 -13.42 6.83
C PRO A 122 -0.87 -14.38 5.71
N VAL A 123 -0.59 -14.05 4.45
CA VAL A 123 -0.88 -14.92 3.31
C VAL A 123 0.11 -16.08 3.27
N ASN A 124 1.40 -15.78 3.47
CA ASN A 124 2.48 -16.76 3.40
C ASN A 124 2.89 -17.31 4.76
N HIS A 125 2.73 -16.52 5.83
CA HIS A 125 3.15 -16.86 7.20
C HIS A 125 2.05 -16.58 8.24
N PRO A 126 0.85 -17.19 8.12
CA PRO A 126 -0.33 -16.86 8.92
C PRO A 126 -0.09 -17.02 10.43
N GLU A 127 0.61 -18.06 10.85
CA GLU A 127 0.92 -18.28 12.27
C GLU A 127 1.84 -17.21 12.84
N ALA A 128 2.89 -16.83 12.11
CA ALA A 128 3.80 -15.77 12.51
C ALA A 128 3.08 -14.41 12.60
N ALA A 129 2.17 -14.13 11.66
CA ALA A 129 1.34 -12.94 11.65
C ALA A 129 0.40 -12.89 12.86
N MET A 130 -0.31 -13.99 13.15
CA MET A 130 -1.20 -14.09 14.32
C MET A 130 -0.43 -13.96 15.64
N ASN A 131 0.71 -14.63 15.76
CA ASN A 131 1.58 -14.51 16.94
C ASN A 131 2.05 -13.07 17.13
N ARG A 132 2.45 -12.39 16.04
CA ARG A 132 2.84 -10.98 16.09
C ARG A 132 1.69 -10.06 16.47
N ARG A 133 0.50 -10.28 15.94
CA ARG A 133 -0.74 -9.60 16.34
C ARG A 133 -0.99 -9.75 17.85
N ASN A 134 -0.90 -10.96 18.38
CA ASN A 134 -1.15 -11.26 19.79
C ASN A 134 -0.17 -10.51 20.71
N ILE A 135 1.10 -10.36 20.31
CA ILE A 135 2.06 -9.50 21.01
C ILE A 135 1.58 -8.03 21.05
N VAL A 136 1.02 -7.52 19.94
CA VAL A 136 0.46 -6.14 19.89
C VAL A 136 -0.73 -6.03 20.83
N LEU A 137 -1.69 -6.96 20.77
CA LEU A 137 -2.88 -6.99 21.64
C LEU A 137 -2.50 -7.07 23.12
N GLY A 138 -1.59 -7.96 23.47
CA GLY A 138 -1.07 -8.07 24.84
C GLY A 138 -0.42 -6.78 25.32
N ARG A 139 0.33 -6.08 24.42
CA ARG A 139 0.92 -4.78 24.75
C ARG A 139 -0.13 -3.69 24.95
N MET A 140 -1.19 -3.69 24.13
CA MET A 140 -2.30 -2.75 24.30
C MET A 140 -3.04 -2.97 25.64
N ALA A 141 -3.25 -4.23 26.03
CA ALA A 141 -3.85 -4.56 27.33
C ALA A 141 -2.96 -4.12 28.50
N GLN A 142 -1.64 -4.38 28.43
CA GLN A 142 -0.68 -3.94 29.45
C GLN A 142 -0.65 -2.41 29.63
N LEU A 143 -0.93 -1.67 28.57
CA LEU A 143 -1.00 -0.20 28.57
C LEU A 143 -2.42 0.33 28.90
N ASN A 144 -3.35 -0.55 29.26
CA ASN A 144 -4.77 -0.23 29.53
C ASN A 144 -5.48 0.51 28.38
N LEU A 145 -5.04 0.27 27.13
CA LEU A 145 -5.70 0.80 25.94
C LEU A 145 -6.93 -0.03 25.54
N ILE A 146 -6.91 -1.30 25.91
CA ILE A 146 -8.01 -2.26 25.79
C ILE A 146 -8.10 -3.11 27.06
N THR A 147 -9.23 -3.74 27.31
CA THR A 147 -9.37 -4.69 28.40
C THR A 147 -8.72 -6.05 28.05
N THR A 148 -8.34 -6.83 29.05
CA THR A 148 -7.83 -8.19 28.87
C THR A 148 -8.84 -9.08 28.13
N ASP A 149 -10.13 -8.87 28.36
CA ASP A 149 -11.20 -9.61 27.68
C ASP A 149 -11.28 -9.24 26.18
N GLN A 150 -11.15 -7.96 25.84
CA GLN A 150 -11.05 -7.51 24.44
C GLN A 150 -9.82 -8.08 23.74
N ALA A 151 -8.67 -8.10 24.42
CA ALA A 151 -7.45 -8.70 23.86
C ALA A 151 -7.68 -10.19 23.56
N ARG A 152 -8.19 -10.96 24.53
CA ARG A 152 -8.45 -12.39 24.38
C ARG A 152 -9.45 -12.69 23.26
N LYS A 153 -10.53 -11.91 23.13
CA LYS A 153 -11.50 -12.06 22.03
C LYS A 153 -10.85 -11.79 20.66
N ALA A 154 -10.00 -10.76 20.56
CA ALA A 154 -9.28 -10.44 19.32
C ALA A 154 -8.20 -11.48 18.98
N GLU A 155 -7.54 -12.07 19.99
CA GLU A 155 -6.56 -13.14 19.81
C GLU A 155 -7.18 -14.46 19.29
N ALA A 156 -8.45 -14.71 19.63
CA ALA A 156 -9.20 -15.87 19.15
C ALA A 156 -9.60 -15.78 17.66
N VAL A 157 -9.53 -14.61 17.06
CA VAL A 157 -9.87 -14.42 15.63
C VAL A 157 -8.79 -15.07 14.78
N ILE A 158 -9.18 -15.97 13.88
CA ILE A 158 -8.27 -16.61 12.91
C ILE A 158 -8.23 -15.76 11.64
N PHE A 159 -7.05 -15.64 11.03
CA PHE A 159 -6.90 -14.99 9.74
C PHE A 159 -7.60 -15.82 8.64
N ASP A 160 -8.54 -15.20 7.97
CA ASP A 160 -9.30 -15.82 6.90
C ASP A 160 -8.68 -15.50 5.53
N LYS A 161 -7.88 -16.44 5.03
CA LYS A 161 -7.19 -16.32 3.74
C LYS A 161 -8.16 -16.19 2.55
N SER A 162 -9.41 -16.63 2.67
CA SER A 162 -10.39 -16.52 1.59
C SER A 162 -10.84 -15.07 1.34
N LYS A 163 -10.62 -14.18 2.31
CA LYS A 163 -10.90 -12.75 2.17
C LYS A 163 -9.79 -11.94 1.51
N VAL A 164 -8.66 -12.58 1.20
CA VAL A 164 -7.54 -11.89 0.53
C VAL A 164 -7.94 -11.51 -0.88
N VAL A 165 -7.84 -10.22 -1.18
CA VAL A 165 -8.16 -9.64 -2.49
C VAL A 165 -6.91 -9.08 -3.12
N TYR A 166 -6.51 -9.65 -4.24
CA TYR A 166 -5.44 -9.09 -5.05
C TYR A 166 -6.00 -7.96 -5.93
N PRO A 167 -5.40 -6.76 -5.87
CA PRO A 167 -5.86 -5.65 -6.69
C PRO A 167 -5.73 -6.03 -8.16
N LYS A 168 -6.84 -5.91 -8.88
CA LYS A 168 -6.86 -6.13 -10.33
C LYS A 168 -6.21 -4.92 -11.00
N ASN A 169 -4.92 -5.03 -11.29
CA ASN A 169 -4.16 -3.98 -11.95
C ASN A 169 -4.31 -4.05 -13.47
N GLY A 170 -4.36 -2.87 -14.10
CA GLY A 170 -4.42 -2.73 -15.55
C GLY A 170 -5.83 -2.86 -16.12
N CYS A 171 -5.91 -2.73 -17.44
CA CYS A 171 -7.18 -2.63 -18.15
C CYS A 171 -7.88 -3.98 -18.38
N ILE A 172 -7.16 -5.10 -18.31
CA ILE A 172 -7.71 -6.44 -18.60
C ILE A 172 -8.89 -6.80 -17.67
N SER A 173 -8.84 -6.35 -16.42
CA SER A 173 -9.89 -6.59 -15.43
C SER A 173 -10.96 -5.50 -15.36
N SER A 174 -10.86 -4.48 -16.21
CA SER A 174 -11.89 -3.45 -16.35
C SER A 174 -13.16 -4.03 -17.00
N LYS A 175 -14.33 -3.50 -16.64
CA LYS A 175 -15.59 -3.79 -17.36
C LYS A 175 -15.46 -3.42 -18.85
N TYR A 176 -14.67 -2.39 -19.17
CA TYR A 176 -14.44 -1.89 -20.52
C TYR A 176 -12.94 -1.86 -20.82
N PRO A 177 -12.30 -3.02 -21.09
CA PRO A 177 -10.83 -3.11 -21.17
C PRO A 177 -10.25 -2.28 -22.31
N PHE A 178 -10.92 -2.23 -23.46
CA PHE A 178 -10.46 -1.45 -24.62
C PHE A 178 -10.54 0.07 -24.37
N ILE A 179 -11.60 0.53 -23.71
CA ILE A 179 -11.72 1.96 -23.32
C ILE A 179 -10.66 2.33 -22.31
N CYS A 180 -10.43 1.47 -21.31
CA CYS A 180 -9.40 1.66 -20.32
C CYS A 180 -8.01 1.78 -20.98
N ASP A 181 -7.67 0.89 -21.91
CA ASP A 181 -6.39 0.92 -22.64
C ASP A 181 -6.28 2.17 -23.53
N TYR A 182 -7.35 2.53 -24.22
CA TYR A 182 -7.38 3.75 -25.01
C TYR A 182 -7.16 5.00 -24.14
N ALA A 183 -7.86 5.12 -23.00
CA ALA A 183 -7.69 6.21 -22.07
C ALA A 183 -6.26 6.26 -21.52
N TYR A 184 -5.70 5.11 -21.14
CA TYR A 184 -4.34 5.00 -20.66
C TYR A 184 -3.32 5.48 -21.71
N ARG A 185 -3.44 5.01 -22.96
CA ARG A 185 -2.57 5.45 -24.07
C ARG A 185 -2.71 6.93 -24.38
N SER A 186 -3.93 7.46 -24.33
CA SER A 186 -4.19 8.89 -24.52
C SER A 186 -3.50 9.75 -23.44
N LEU A 187 -3.55 9.32 -22.17
CA LEU A 187 -2.85 9.99 -21.08
C LEU A 187 -1.33 10.04 -21.30
N LEU A 188 -0.73 8.96 -21.83
CA LEU A 188 0.69 8.92 -22.14
C LEU A 188 1.10 9.93 -23.26
N GLN A 189 0.15 10.42 -24.04
CA GLN A 189 0.39 11.44 -25.07
C GLN A 189 0.18 12.88 -24.55
N MET A 190 -0.38 13.06 -23.35
CA MET A 190 -0.69 14.40 -22.81
C MET A 190 0.57 15.10 -22.27
N PRO A 191 1.03 16.22 -22.86
CA PRO A 191 2.21 16.96 -22.38
C PRO A 191 2.06 17.52 -20.97
N SER A 192 0.81 17.78 -20.52
CA SER A 192 0.51 18.26 -19.17
C SER A 192 0.88 17.28 -18.05
N LEU A 193 1.03 16.00 -18.36
CA LEU A 193 1.41 14.96 -17.41
C LEU A 193 2.93 14.74 -17.30
N GLY A 194 3.72 15.36 -18.18
CA GLY A 194 5.17 15.26 -18.16
C GLY A 194 5.84 15.59 -19.48
N LYS A 195 7.10 16.02 -19.42
CA LYS A 195 7.87 16.47 -20.58
C LYS A 195 8.20 15.35 -21.57
N ASN A 196 8.29 14.12 -21.08
CA ASN A 196 8.62 12.96 -21.89
C ASN A 196 7.74 11.75 -21.53
N PRO A 197 7.70 10.69 -22.35
CA PRO A 197 6.85 9.52 -22.11
C PRO A 197 7.08 8.84 -20.76
N SER A 198 8.33 8.82 -20.27
CA SER A 198 8.67 8.20 -18.99
C SER A 198 8.08 8.98 -17.81
N GLU A 199 8.16 10.30 -17.83
CA GLU A 199 7.54 11.17 -16.82
C GLU A 199 6.03 11.02 -16.80
N ARG A 200 5.40 10.98 -17.98
CA ARG A 200 3.95 10.77 -18.13
C ARG A 200 3.52 9.43 -17.58
N ALA A 201 4.24 8.36 -17.90
CA ALA A 201 3.98 7.02 -17.36
C ALA A 201 4.14 6.97 -15.82
N LYS A 202 5.15 7.65 -15.27
CA LYS A 202 5.31 7.77 -13.81
C LYS A 202 4.14 8.54 -13.19
N MET A 203 3.71 9.65 -13.79
CA MET A 203 2.57 10.44 -13.30
C MET A 203 1.29 9.62 -13.31
N VAL A 204 0.99 8.92 -14.39
CA VAL A 204 -0.22 8.08 -14.48
C VAL A 204 -0.21 6.95 -13.46
N LYS A 205 0.95 6.31 -13.23
CA LYS A 205 1.07 5.17 -12.29
C LYS A 205 1.12 5.58 -10.81
N ARG A 206 1.62 6.77 -10.48
CA ARG A 206 1.94 7.18 -9.11
C ARG A 206 1.23 8.45 -8.66
N GLY A 207 0.62 9.18 -9.59
CA GLY A 207 0.05 10.51 -9.33
C GLY A 207 -1.29 10.50 -8.59
N GLY A 208 -1.87 9.33 -8.31
CA GLY A 208 -3.18 9.24 -7.65
C GLY A 208 -4.30 9.87 -8.45
N LEU A 209 -4.20 9.84 -9.79
CA LEU A 209 -5.12 10.52 -10.68
C LEU A 209 -6.48 9.81 -10.73
N THR A 210 -7.55 10.58 -10.69
CA THR A 210 -8.89 10.13 -11.08
C THR A 210 -9.13 10.54 -12.52
N ILE A 211 -9.34 9.56 -13.39
CA ILE A 211 -9.57 9.78 -14.82
C ILE A 211 -11.07 9.68 -15.08
N GLN A 212 -11.70 10.81 -15.37
CA GLN A 212 -13.10 10.86 -15.78
C GLN A 212 -13.18 10.92 -17.29
N THR A 213 -13.93 9.99 -17.88
CA THR A 213 -14.19 9.94 -19.33
C THR A 213 -15.62 10.37 -19.63
N ASN A 214 -15.88 10.80 -20.85
CA ASN A 214 -17.23 11.12 -21.34
C ASN A 214 -17.98 9.88 -21.87
N ILE A 215 -17.52 8.68 -21.56
CA ILE A 215 -18.17 7.45 -21.98
C ILE A 215 -19.47 7.26 -21.22
N ASP A 216 -20.58 7.13 -21.96
CA ASP A 216 -21.85 6.72 -21.39
C ASP A 216 -21.86 5.18 -21.21
N PRO A 217 -21.94 4.66 -19.96
CA PRO A 217 -21.97 3.23 -19.73
C PRO A 217 -23.12 2.50 -20.39
N LYS A 218 -24.29 3.15 -20.56
CA LYS A 218 -25.46 2.53 -21.21
C LYS A 218 -25.22 2.32 -22.70
N VAL A 219 -24.65 3.34 -23.37
CA VAL A 219 -24.29 3.25 -24.77
C VAL A 219 -23.20 2.21 -24.99
N GLN A 220 -22.19 2.18 -24.09
CA GLN A 220 -21.11 1.20 -24.17
C GLN A 220 -21.60 -0.23 -23.94
N ASP A 221 -22.50 -0.45 -22.98
CA ASP A 221 -23.09 -1.77 -22.73
C ASP A 221 -23.93 -2.24 -23.93
N ALA A 222 -24.71 -1.34 -24.54
CA ALA A 222 -25.48 -1.66 -25.75
C ALA A 222 -24.58 -2.00 -26.94
N ALA A 223 -23.52 -1.24 -27.14
CA ALA A 223 -22.53 -1.50 -28.21
C ALA A 223 -21.82 -2.83 -28.01
N GLN A 224 -21.38 -3.12 -26.77
CA GLN A 224 -20.74 -4.41 -26.43
C GLN A 224 -21.70 -5.58 -26.66
N LYS A 225 -22.96 -5.43 -26.26
CA LYS A 225 -23.98 -6.46 -26.47
C LYS A 225 -24.21 -6.70 -27.97
N ALA A 226 -24.36 -5.65 -28.77
CA ALA A 226 -24.58 -5.77 -30.20
C ALA A 226 -23.46 -6.54 -30.91
N VAL A 227 -22.21 -6.33 -30.50
CA VAL A 227 -21.06 -7.11 -31.02
C VAL A 227 -21.12 -8.55 -30.55
N SER A 228 -21.34 -8.77 -29.25
CA SER A 228 -21.33 -10.12 -28.66
C SER A 228 -22.49 -11.01 -29.10
N ASP A 229 -23.63 -10.42 -29.51
CA ASP A 229 -24.77 -11.16 -30.04
C ASP A 229 -24.50 -11.72 -31.46
N VAL A 230 -23.54 -11.13 -32.19
CA VAL A 230 -23.22 -11.51 -33.58
C VAL A 230 -21.92 -12.32 -33.67
N VAL A 231 -20.91 -11.95 -32.85
CA VAL A 231 -19.58 -12.56 -32.88
C VAL A 231 -19.23 -13.11 -31.50
N GLY A 232 -19.12 -14.40 -31.39
CA GLY A 232 -18.76 -15.10 -30.15
C GLY A 232 -17.24 -15.08 -29.91
N PRO A 233 -16.81 -15.34 -28.65
CA PRO A 233 -15.39 -15.31 -28.27
C PRO A 233 -14.54 -16.42 -28.91
N ARG A 234 -15.17 -17.41 -29.58
CA ARG A 234 -14.50 -18.52 -30.28
C ARG A 234 -14.56 -18.42 -31.79
N ASP A 235 -15.22 -17.38 -32.32
CA ASP A 235 -15.33 -17.19 -33.75
C ASP A 235 -13.97 -16.76 -34.33
N PRO A 236 -13.61 -17.18 -35.54
CA PRO A 236 -12.31 -16.90 -36.15
C PRO A 236 -12.22 -15.46 -36.71
N VAL A 237 -13.14 -14.60 -36.32
CA VAL A 237 -13.22 -13.20 -36.74
C VAL A 237 -13.22 -12.26 -35.56
N LEU A 238 -12.70 -11.07 -35.74
CA LEU A 238 -12.76 -9.97 -34.78
C LEU A 238 -13.78 -8.94 -35.26
N ALA A 239 -14.66 -8.54 -34.38
CA ALA A 239 -15.61 -7.45 -34.64
C ALA A 239 -15.45 -6.36 -33.58
N GLY A 240 -15.67 -5.13 -34.01
CA GLY A 240 -15.68 -3.97 -33.13
C GLY A 240 -16.64 -2.91 -33.65
N THR A 241 -17.15 -2.07 -32.76
CA THR A 241 -17.96 -0.91 -33.14
C THR A 241 -17.39 0.34 -32.51
N ALA A 242 -17.43 1.45 -33.22
CA ALA A 242 -17.09 2.78 -32.71
C ALA A 242 -18.31 3.68 -32.85
N ILE A 243 -18.71 4.29 -31.74
CA ILE A 243 -19.80 5.28 -31.71
C ILE A 243 -19.15 6.62 -31.35
N ILE A 244 -19.27 7.57 -32.28
CA ILE A 244 -18.75 8.93 -32.14
C ILE A 244 -19.96 9.88 -32.16
N GLN A 245 -19.99 10.79 -31.20
CA GLN A 245 -20.96 11.86 -31.10
C GLN A 245 -20.42 13.17 -31.68
#